data_9aba039393a8c3ee1c7abcdee8685bcf
#
_entry.id   9aba039393a8c3ee1c7abcdee8685bcf
#
_cell.length_a   1.000
_cell.length_b   1.000
_cell.length_c   1.000
_cell.angle_alpha   90.00
_cell.angle_beta   90.00
_cell.angle_gamma   90.00
#
_symmetry.space_group_name_H-M   'P 1'
#
loop_
_entity.id
_entity.type
_entity.pdbx_description
1 polymer ?
#
loop_
_entity_poly.entity_id
_entity_poly.type
_entity_poly.pdbx_seq_one_letter_code
_entity_poly.pdbx_strand_id
1 'polypeptide(L)'
;MKDKTFPSSLKETRQHGNFSFPCAFYQAMHENDSSGFLYVVKHHWHEQIEIIYLEEDSYQVDINMNITHLKSPCFCFINSGELHALSSDSDQYQEQAVVFSADLLSFATLDLVQEQFMLPLLEHKLSFPSFLTSEHPAFAQVQQEFLKIRSVFFRENHVCRDQFTIENPVSQLQVKAALLSILGILAEYTLLTSDNPQHNPQVELLKRVISYIHQNYQRQLTLGELSALVGMNEQYFCRFFKKALGKTPISYINDYRIHHAATLLSTTELPVMEVCLESGFNNLGHFMKEFKKATQLTPLQFRKQTMTKSFK
;
A
#
# COMPACT_ATOMS: atom_id res chain seq x y z
N MET A 1 -16.60 5.85 -13.73
CA MET A 1 -15.67 6.95 -13.42
C MET A 1 -14.93 6.53 -12.16
N LYS A 2 -13.73 5.97 -12.32
CA LYS A 2 -12.90 5.47 -11.21
C LYS A 2 -12.54 6.63 -10.30
N ASP A 3 -12.73 6.44 -9.00
CA ASP A 3 -12.22 7.33 -7.98
C ASP A 3 -10.71 7.48 -8.17
N LYS A 4 -10.30 8.63 -8.69
CA LYS A 4 -8.89 9.05 -8.60
C LYS A 4 -8.64 9.40 -7.14
N THR A 5 -8.50 8.38 -6.29
CA THR A 5 -8.01 8.56 -4.94
C THR A 5 -6.58 9.07 -5.04
N PHE A 6 -6.39 10.35 -4.74
CA PHE A 6 -5.07 10.91 -4.58
C PHE A 6 -4.46 10.24 -3.34
N PRO A 7 -3.32 9.56 -3.41
CA PRO A 7 -2.70 8.99 -2.22
C PRO A 7 -2.29 10.13 -1.30
N SER A 8 -3.03 10.27 -0.20
CA SER A 8 -2.80 11.30 0.80
C SER A 8 -1.56 11.04 1.66
N SER A 9 -1.16 9.79 1.74
CA SER A 9 -0.10 9.31 2.61
C SER A 9 0.56 8.12 1.93
N LEU A 10 1.86 7.95 2.11
CA LEU A 10 2.52 6.69 1.75
C LEU A 10 2.23 5.61 2.79
N LYS A 11 1.94 5.96 4.03
CA LYS A 11 1.34 5.02 4.96
C LYS A 11 -0.11 4.83 4.57
N GLU A 12 -0.46 3.63 4.19
CA GLU A 12 -1.84 3.30 3.90
C GLU A 12 -2.66 3.37 5.20
N THR A 13 -3.77 4.11 5.14
CA THR A 13 -4.70 4.24 6.28
C THR A 13 -5.91 3.35 6.12
N ARG A 14 -5.98 2.58 5.04
CA ARG A 14 -7.06 1.64 4.77
C ARG A 14 -7.04 0.53 5.83
N GLN A 15 -8.20 0.20 6.36
CA GLN A 15 -8.36 -0.97 7.22
C GLN A 15 -8.52 -2.21 6.34
N HIS A 16 -7.60 -3.17 6.45
CA HIS A 16 -7.68 -4.45 5.77
C HIS A 16 -8.49 -5.44 6.61
N GLY A 17 -9.61 -5.89 6.05
CA GLY A 17 -10.56 -6.72 6.78
C GLY A 17 -11.44 -5.92 7.75
N ASN A 18 -11.87 -6.57 8.83
CA ASN A 18 -12.64 -5.94 9.89
C ASN A 18 -11.91 -6.07 11.25
N PHE A 19 -12.43 -5.41 12.28
CA PHE A 19 -11.79 -5.39 13.60
C PHE A 19 -11.60 -6.80 14.20
N SER A 20 -12.54 -7.70 13.98
CA SER A 20 -12.50 -9.07 14.53
C SER A 20 -11.69 -10.04 13.68
N PHE A 21 -11.49 -9.73 12.40
CA PHE A 21 -10.71 -10.52 11.46
C PHE A 21 -9.92 -9.58 10.54
N PRO A 22 -8.72 -9.15 10.94
CA PRO A 22 -7.88 -8.22 10.17
C PRO A 22 -7.19 -8.93 9.01
N CYS A 23 -7.99 -9.41 8.05
CA CYS A 23 -7.57 -10.07 6.83
C CYS A 23 -8.51 -9.71 5.70
N ALA A 24 -7.97 -9.35 4.55
CA ALA A 24 -8.71 -8.99 3.36
C ALA A 24 -8.08 -9.63 2.12
N PHE A 25 -8.90 -9.87 1.13
CA PHE A 25 -8.47 -10.33 -0.20
C PHE A 25 -8.78 -9.23 -1.22
N TYR A 26 -7.86 -9.05 -2.15
CA TYR A 26 -7.93 -8.10 -3.24
C TYR A 26 -7.73 -8.80 -4.57
N GLN A 27 -8.38 -8.29 -5.60
CA GLN A 27 -8.16 -8.75 -6.97
C GLN A 27 -8.18 -7.55 -7.92
N ALA A 28 -7.14 -7.41 -8.71
CA ALA A 28 -7.09 -6.51 -9.84
C ALA A 28 -6.95 -7.34 -11.12
N MET A 29 -7.84 -7.07 -12.08
CA MET A 29 -7.85 -7.71 -13.39
C MET A 29 -8.00 -6.63 -14.45
N HIS A 30 -7.47 -6.88 -15.64
CA HIS A 30 -7.75 -6.04 -16.80
C HIS A 30 -9.25 -6.11 -17.12
N GLU A 31 -9.96 -5.04 -16.88
CA GLU A 31 -11.24 -4.79 -17.54
C GLU A 31 -10.94 -3.97 -18.79
N ASN A 32 -11.41 -4.42 -19.96
CA ASN A 32 -11.28 -3.74 -21.26
C ASN A 32 -11.75 -2.26 -21.17
N ASP A 33 -10.91 -1.42 -20.61
CA ASP A 33 -11.08 0.02 -20.60
C ASP A 33 -10.14 0.58 -21.66
N SER A 34 -10.73 1.13 -22.72
CA SER A 34 -10.07 1.77 -23.87
C SER A 34 -9.21 3.00 -23.49
N SER A 35 -8.83 3.16 -22.23
CA SER A 35 -8.06 4.29 -21.74
C SER A 35 -6.54 4.15 -21.85
N GLY A 36 -6.02 2.97 -22.23
CA GLY A 36 -4.58 2.75 -22.48
C GLY A 36 -3.69 2.97 -21.25
N PHE A 37 -4.22 2.85 -20.03
CA PHE A 37 -3.45 3.02 -18.81
C PHE A 37 -2.87 1.68 -18.33
N LEU A 38 -1.56 1.66 -18.17
CA LEU A 38 -0.79 0.63 -17.50
C LEU A 38 -1.29 0.42 -16.06
N TYR A 39 -1.28 -0.81 -15.58
CA TYR A 39 -1.57 -1.11 -14.18
C TYR A 39 -0.47 -0.57 -13.28
N VAL A 40 -0.81 0.23 -12.28
CA VAL A 40 0.14 0.82 -11.34
C VAL A 40 -0.43 0.88 -9.94
N VAL A 41 0.17 0.13 -9.02
CA VAL A 41 0.05 0.35 -7.57
C VAL A 41 1.18 1.28 -7.15
N LYS A 42 0.81 2.49 -6.68
CA LYS A 42 1.79 3.51 -6.29
C LYS A 42 2.50 3.12 -5.01
N HIS A 43 3.70 3.66 -4.79
CA HIS A 43 4.45 3.49 -3.55
C HIS A 43 3.57 3.76 -2.33
N HIS A 44 3.49 2.76 -1.44
CA HIS A 44 2.84 2.84 -0.14
C HIS A 44 3.46 1.81 0.81
N TRP A 45 3.09 1.86 2.07
CA TRP A 45 3.45 0.89 3.08
C TRP A 45 2.34 0.76 4.12
N HIS A 46 2.22 -0.40 4.73
CA HIS A 46 1.29 -0.73 5.82
C HIS A 46 1.94 -1.69 6.82
N GLU A 47 1.33 -1.84 7.99
CA GLU A 47 1.85 -2.71 9.06
C GLU A 47 1.48 -4.20 8.86
N GLN A 48 0.61 -4.50 7.94
CA GLN A 48 0.18 -5.85 7.61
C GLN A 48 1.21 -6.56 6.72
N ILE A 49 1.15 -7.88 6.72
CA ILE A 49 1.84 -8.73 5.74
C ILE A 49 0.93 -8.87 4.53
N GLU A 50 1.50 -8.80 3.33
CA GLU A 50 0.79 -9.00 2.08
C GLU A 50 1.44 -10.12 1.27
N ILE A 51 0.62 -11.03 0.77
CA ILE A 51 1.03 -12.07 -0.18
C ILE A 51 0.33 -11.80 -1.50
N ILE A 52 1.11 -11.43 -2.52
CA ILE A 52 0.64 -11.11 -3.86
C ILE A 52 0.93 -12.29 -4.77
N TYR A 53 -0.08 -12.79 -5.46
CA TYR A 53 0.04 -13.76 -6.54
C TYR A 53 -0.14 -13.05 -7.88
N LEU A 54 0.91 -13.11 -8.69
CA LEU A 54 0.97 -12.56 -10.05
C LEU A 54 0.79 -13.72 -11.02
N GLU A 55 -0.37 -13.81 -11.66
CA GLU A 55 -0.77 -15.00 -12.42
C GLU A 55 -0.33 -14.92 -13.88
N GLU A 56 -0.44 -13.75 -14.50
CA GLU A 56 -0.10 -13.55 -15.91
C GLU A 56 0.85 -12.37 -16.09
N ASP A 57 1.70 -12.46 -17.12
CA ASP A 57 2.56 -11.41 -17.64
C ASP A 57 3.85 -11.09 -16.86
N SER A 58 4.43 -9.92 -17.09
CA SER A 58 5.64 -9.43 -16.43
C SER A 58 5.34 -8.19 -15.59
N TYR A 59 5.96 -8.13 -14.43
CA TYR A 59 5.74 -7.07 -13.46
C TYR A 59 7.06 -6.44 -13.05
N GLN A 60 7.00 -5.15 -12.81
CA GLN A 60 8.04 -4.43 -12.10
C GLN A 60 7.57 -4.20 -10.66
N VAL A 61 8.29 -4.78 -9.71
CA VAL A 61 8.02 -4.66 -8.27
C VAL A 61 9.16 -3.89 -7.63
N ASP A 62 8.82 -2.83 -6.90
CA ASP A 62 9.77 -2.07 -6.10
C ASP A 62 9.49 -2.36 -4.63
N ILE A 63 10.44 -3.01 -3.95
CA ILE A 63 10.41 -3.22 -2.49
C ILE A 63 11.59 -2.48 -1.88
N ASN A 64 11.31 -1.54 -0.99
CA ASN A 64 12.32 -0.77 -0.27
C ASN A 64 13.34 -0.08 -1.22
N MET A 65 12.86 0.48 -2.34
CA MET A 65 13.64 1.15 -3.39
C MET A 65 14.53 0.19 -4.22
N ASN A 66 14.28 -1.12 -4.14
CA ASN A 66 14.91 -2.13 -4.97
C ASN A 66 13.91 -2.63 -6.01
N ILE A 67 14.19 -2.31 -7.26
CA ILE A 67 13.33 -2.67 -8.39
C ILE A 67 13.73 -4.05 -8.89
N THR A 68 12.75 -4.95 -8.99
CA THR A 68 12.90 -6.29 -9.55
C THR A 68 11.88 -6.51 -10.66
N HIS A 69 12.32 -7.06 -11.77
CA HIS A 69 11.44 -7.48 -12.86
C HIS A 69 11.12 -8.96 -12.69
N LEU A 70 9.84 -9.27 -12.58
CA LEU A 70 9.34 -10.62 -12.36
C LEU A 70 8.55 -11.10 -13.56
N LYS A 71 8.73 -12.39 -13.89
CA LYS A 71 7.87 -13.12 -14.82
C LYS A 71 6.90 -13.98 -14.02
N SER A 72 5.65 -13.95 -14.38
CA SER A 72 4.63 -14.81 -13.78
C SER A 72 4.67 -16.24 -14.35
N PRO A 73 4.09 -17.23 -13.66
CA PRO A 73 3.48 -17.04 -12.35
C PRO A 73 4.52 -16.93 -11.23
N CYS A 74 4.31 -16.01 -10.30
CA CYS A 74 5.18 -15.85 -9.13
C CYS A 74 4.41 -15.27 -7.93
N PHE A 75 4.97 -15.47 -6.74
CA PHE A 75 4.53 -14.79 -5.52
C PHE A 75 5.48 -13.66 -5.18
N CYS A 76 4.89 -12.55 -4.70
CA CYS A 76 5.59 -11.47 -4.05
C CYS A 76 5.07 -11.36 -2.62
N PHE A 77 5.97 -11.31 -1.64
CA PHE A 77 5.62 -11.15 -0.23
C PHE A 77 6.11 -9.79 0.22
N ILE A 78 5.21 -9.00 0.77
CA ILE A 78 5.49 -7.71 1.37
C ILE A 78 5.42 -7.92 2.89
N ASN A 79 6.54 -7.74 3.56
CA ASN A 79 6.58 -7.82 5.01
C ASN A 79 6.02 -6.54 5.64
N SER A 80 5.63 -6.62 6.92
CA SER A 80 5.12 -5.47 7.66
C SER A 80 6.04 -4.26 7.53
N GLY A 81 5.49 -3.12 7.15
CA GLY A 81 6.23 -1.87 7.05
C GLY A 81 7.11 -1.71 5.81
N GLU A 82 7.15 -2.63 4.87
CA GLU A 82 7.93 -2.46 3.64
C GLU A 82 7.27 -1.45 2.69
N LEU A 83 8.07 -0.50 2.24
CA LEU A 83 7.67 0.42 1.17
C LEU A 83 7.66 -0.34 -0.14
N HIS A 84 6.51 -0.39 -0.81
CA HIS A 84 6.38 -1.15 -2.05
C HIS A 84 5.53 -0.45 -3.10
N ALA A 85 5.78 -0.84 -4.35
CA ALA A 85 5.01 -0.43 -5.54
C ALA A 85 5.03 -1.56 -6.56
N LEU A 86 3.99 -1.64 -7.36
CA LEU A 86 3.83 -2.65 -8.40
C LEU A 86 3.33 -2.00 -9.68
N SER A 87 3.89 -2.40 -10.83
CA SER A 87 3.39 -2.00 -12.13
C SER A 87 3.53 -3.13 -13.14
N SER A 88 2.62 -3.16 -14.11
CA SER A 88 2.71 -3.99 -15.31
C SER A 88 2.60 -3.11 -16.54
N ASP A 89 3.44 -3.39 -17.55
CA ASP A 89 3.42 -2.71 -18.84
C ASP A 89 2.46 -3.38 -19.83
N SER A 90 1.75 -4.42 -19.39
CA SER A 90 0.88 -5.23 -20.20
C SER A 90 -0.60 -4.87 -20.05
N ASP A 91 -1.33 -5.09 -21.14
CA ASP A 91 -2.79 -4.99 -21.17
C ASP A 91 -3.49 -6.18 -20.51
N GLN A 92 -2.75 -7.24 -20.18
CA GLN A 92 -3.30 -8.46 -19.56
C GLN A 92 -2.60 -8.68 -18.21
N TYR A 93 -3.02 -7.98 -17.19
CA TYR A 93 -2.52 -8.21 -15.85
C TYR A 93 -3.57 -8.91 -14.99
N GLN A 94 -3.11 -9.81 -14.15
CA GLN A 94 -3.94 -10.44 -13.12
C GLN A 94 -3.14 -10.51 -11.83
N GLU A 95 -3.56 -9.68 -10.87
CA GLU A 95 -2.99 -9.62 -9.54
C GLU A 95 -4.04 -10.03 -8.53
N GLN A 96 -3.63 -10.83 -7.56
CA GLN A 96 -4.43 -11.24 -6.43
C GLN A 96 -3.60 -11.09 -5.16
N ALA A 97 -4.15 -10.48 -4.13
CA ALA A 97 -3.43 -10.25 -2.89
C ALA A 97 -4.27 -10.63 -1.67
N VAL A 98 -3.63 -11.24 -0.68
CA VAL A 98 -4.15 -11.38 0.67
C VAL A 98 -3.33 -10.52 1.61
N VAL A 99 -3.99 -9.61 2.32
CA VAL A 99 -3.38 -8.71 3.30
C VAL A 99 -3.90 -9.07 4.67
N PHE A 100 -3.01 -9.32 5.63
CA PHE A 100 -3.38 -9.75 6.97
C PHE A 100 -2.43 -9.24 8.06
N SER A 101 -2.94 -9.06 9.26
CA SER A 101 -2.11 -8.76 10.44
C SER A 101 -1.40 -10.04 10.91
N ALA A 102 -0.12 -9.94 11.26
CA ALA A 102 0.64 -11.06 11.82
C ALA A 102 0.01 -11.61 13.12
N ASP A 103 -0.65 -10.74 13.92
CA ASP A 103 -1.38 -11.14 15.12
C ASP A 103 -2.46 -12.19 14.85
N LEU A 104 -3.01 -12.22 13.63
CA LEU A 104 -4.03 -13.18 13.22
C LEU A 104 -3.58 -14.63 13.38
N LEU A 105 -2.26 -14.88 13.24
CA LEU A 105 -1.66 -16.22 13.30
C LEU A 105 -1.10 -16.55 14.68
N SER A 106 -1.14 -15.64 15.64
CA SER A 106 -0.62 -15.84 16.99
C SER A 106 -1.46 -16.80 17.82
N PHE A 107 -0.78 -17.54 18.69
CA PHE A 107 -1.38 -18.48 19.65
C PHE A 107 -1.29 -17.94 21.08
N ALA A 108 -2.25 -18.31 21.92
CA ALA A 108 -2.22 -17.97 23.35
C ALA A 108 -1.19 -18.79 24.11
N THR A 109 -0.88 -19.99 23.63
CA THR A 109 0.10 -20.89 24.25
C THR A 109 1.49 -20.60 23.72
N LEU A 110 2.45 -20.43 24.61
CA LEU A 110 3.86 -20.27 24.27
C LEU A 110 4.48 -21.66 23.99
N ASP A 111 4.20 -22.18 22.81
CA ASP A 111 4.86 -23.39 22.29
C ASP A 111 6.02 -23.02 21.34
N LEU A 112 6.68 -24.03 20.77
CA LEU A 112 7.79 -23.79 19.83
C LEU A 112 7.38 -23.00 18.57
N VAL A 113 6.13 -23.15 18.13
CA VAL A 113 5.63 -22.39 16.97
C VAL A 113 5.50 -20.91 17.31
N GLN A 114 4.91 -20.61 18.49
CA GLN A 114 4.77 -19.24 18.97
C GLN A 114 6.15 -18.61 19.20
N GLU A 115 7.08 -19.35 19.82
CA GLU A 115 8.42 -18.84 20.15
C GLU A 115 9.31 -18.67 18.92
N GLN A 116 9.32 -19.63 17.99
CA GLN A 116 10.29 -19.63 16.88
C GLN A 116 9.79 -18.95 15.60
N PHE A 117 8.47 -18.79 15.43
CA PHE A 117 7.88 -18.19 14.24
C PHE A 117 7.03 -16.97 14.54
N MET A 118 6.02 -17.09 15.42
CA MET A 118 5.03 -16.03 15.58
C MET A 118 5.62 -14.79 16.27
N LEU A 119 6.30 -14.96 17.41
CA LEU A 119 6.94 -13.84 18.10
C LEU A 119 8.01 -13.16 17.24
N PRO A 120 8.93 -13.88 16.57
CA PRO A 120 9.88 -13.26 15.67
C PRO A 120 9.24 -12.53 14.47
N LEU A 121 8.12 -13.01 13.92
CA LEU A 121 7.36 -12.29 12.89
C LEU A 121 6.77 -10.99 13.43
N LEU A 122 6.15 -11.02 14.62
CA LEU A 122 5.58 -9.84 15.28
C LEU A 122 6.64 -8.81 15.67
N GLU A 123 7.82 -9.28 16.06
CA GLU A 123 8.96 -8.44 16.41
C GLU A 123 9.80 -8.01 15.19
N HIS A 124 9.36 -8.36 13.98
CA HIS A 124 10.07 -8.09 12.72
C HIS A 124 11.50 -8.69 12.68
N LYS A 125 11.76 -9.76 13.43
CA LYS A 125 13.01 -10.52 13.43
C LYS A 125 13.02 -11.69 12.46
N LEU A 126 11.84 -12.08 11.98
CA LEU A 126 11.64 -13.10 10.96
C LEU A 126 10.81 -12.50 9.83
N SER A 127 11.19 -12.79 8.60
CA SER A 127 10.57 -12.21 7.40
C SER A 127 10.27 -13.30 6.38
N PHE A 128 9.19 -13.10 5.62
CA PHE A 128 8.91 -13.85 4.40
C PHE A 128 9.94 -13.50 3.32
N PRO A 129 10.23 -14.42 2.37
CA PRO A 129 11.06 -14.10 1.22
C PRO A 129 10.37 -13.01 0.37
N SER A 130 11.13 -12.12 -0.28
CA SER A 130 10.51 -11.11 -1.14
C SER A 130 9.78 -11.74 -2.33
N PHE A 131 10.31 -12.85 -2.87
CA PHE A 131 9.76 -13.49 -4.07
C PHE A 131 9.84 -15.01 -4.00
N LEU A 132 8.87 -15.69 -4.65
CA LEU A 132 8.86 -17.13 -4.89
C LEU A 132 8.43 -17.37 -6.33
N THR A 133 9.36 -17.78 -7.18
CA THR A 133 9.11 -18.05 -8.61
C THR A 133 8.63 -19.47 -8.84
N SER A 134 7.99 -19.72 -9.97
CA SER A 134 7.47 -21.04 -10.37
C SER A 134 8.54 -22.12 -10.52
N GLU A 135 9.82 -21.75 -10.58
CA GLU A 135 10.93 -22.69 -10.65
C GLU A 135 11.28 -23.32 -9.29
N HIS A 136 10.83 -22.69 -8.20
CA HIS A 136 11.13 -23.19 -6.86
C HIS A 136 10.19 -24.32 -6.45
N PRO A 137 10.68 -25.42 -5.82
CA PRO A 137 9.85 -26.58 -5.44
C PRO A 137 8.67 -26.26 -4.53
N ALA A 138 8.81 -25.26 -3.65
CA ALA A 138 7.74 -24.82 -2.75
C ALA A 138 6.56 -24.13 -3.50
N PHE A 139 6.77 -23.65 -4.72
CA PHE A 139 5.80 -22.81 -5.43
C PHE A 139 4.43 -23.46 -5.55
N ALA A 140 4.37 -24.69 -6.05
CA ALA A 140 3.09 -25.37 -6.27
C ALA A 140 2.30 -25.60 -4.97
N GLN A 141 3.01 -25.86 -3.86
CA GLN A 141 2.39 -26.05 -2.55
C GLN A 141 1.84 -24.71 -2.01
N VAL A 142 2.62 -23.62 -2.09
CA VAL A 142 2.17 -22.28 -1.70
C VAL A 142 0.99 -21.83 -2.56
N GLN A 143 1.04 -22.10 -3.87
CA GLN A 143 -0.06 -21.78 -4.79
C GLN A 143 -1.34 -22.52 -4.40
N GLN A 144 -1.27 -23.79 -4.06
CA GLN A 144 -2.44 -24.57 -3.64
C GLN A 144 -3.10 -23.96 -2.40
N GLU A 145 -2.31 -23.55 -1.40
CA GLU A 145 -2.84 -22.92 -0.18
C GLU A 145 -3.40 -21.52 -0.46
N PHE A 146 -2.73 -20.73 -1.29
CA PHE A 146 -3.22 -19.42 -1.70
C PHE A 146 -4.57 -19.51 -2.44
N LEU A 147 -4.73 -20.48 -3.34
CA LEU A 147 -5.97 -20.71 -4.06
C LEU A 147 -7.11 -21.17 -3.14
N LYS A 148 -6.81 -21.88 -2.03
CA LYS A 148 -7.80 -22.18 -0.97
C LYS A 148 -8.29 -20.87 -0.32
N ILE A 149 -7.37 -19.96 0.04
CA ILE A 149 -7.72 -18.64 0.58
C ILE A 149 -8.65 -17.91 -0.39
N ARG A 150 -8.25 -17.80 -1.67
CA ARG A 150 -9.06 -17.18 -2.72
C ARG A 150 -10.47 -17.75 -2.77
N SER A 151 -10.59 -19.09 -2.80
CA SER A 151 -11.87 -19.76 -2.92
C SER A 151 -12.81 -19.48 -1.74
N VAL A 152 -12.25 -19.36 -0.53
CA VAL A 152 -13.01 -19.01 0.68
C VAL A 152 -13.54 -17.59 0.58
N PHE A 153 -12.71 -16.61 0.20
CA PHE A 153 -13.14 -15.22 0.06
C PHE A 153 -14.21 -15.06 -1.03
N PHE A 154 -14.09 -15.73 -2.18
CA PHE A 154 -15.08 -15.65 -3.25
C PHE A 154 -16.40 -16.31 -2.91
N ARG A 155 -16.40 -17.38 -2.13
CA ARG A 155 -17.63 -18.03 -1.65
C ARG A 155 -18.44 -17.12 -0.72
N GLU A 156 -17.78 -16.33 0.12
CA GLU A 156 -18.43 -15.43 1.08
C GLU A 156 -18.88 -14.09 0.43
N ASN A 157 -18.30 -13.72 -0.71
CA ASN A 157 -18.56 -12.42 -1.34
C ASN A 157 -19.11 -12.61 -2.75
N HIS A 158 -20.43 -12.50 -2.90
CA HIS A 158 -21.12 -12.66 -4.18
C HIS A 158 -21.05 -11.43 -5.10
N VAL A 159 -20.53 -10.32 -4.63
CA VAL A 159 -20.42 -9.06 -5.39
C VAL A 159 -18.97 -8.63 -5.42
N CYS A 160 -18.46 -8.31 -6.60
CA CYS A 160 -17.14 -7.76 -6.76
C CYS A 160 -17.04 -6.40 -6.01
N ARG A 161 -16.17 -6.31 -5.04
CA ARG A 161 -15.89 -5.11 -4.23
C ARG A 161 -14.41 -4.80 -4.32
N ASP A 162 -14.04 -3.59 -3.96
CA ASP A 162 -12.62 -3.20 -3.86
C ASP A 162 -11.85 -4.03 -2.81
N GLN A 163 -12.58 -4.66 -1.88
CA GLN A 163 -12.04 -5.48 -0.81
C GLN A 163 -13.03 -6.59 -0.46
N PHE A 164 -12.54 -7.83 -0.40
CA PHE A 164 -13.30 -8.98 0.10
C PHE A 164 -12.99 -9.21 1.57
N THR A 165 -14.01 -9.38 2.40
CA THR A 165 -13.90 -9.64 3.85
C THR A 165 -14.68 -10.88 4.25
N ILE A 166 -14.39 -11.45 5.42
CA ILE A 166 -15.02 -12.67 5.94
C ILE A 166 -15.59 -12.43 7.33
N GLU A 167 -16.85 -12.82 7.54
CA GLU A 167 -17.50 -12.78 8.85
C GLU A 167 -17.75 -14.20 9.43
N ASN A 168 -17.88 -15.20 8.55
CA ASN A 168 -18.14 -16.58 8.95
C ASN A 168 -16.93 -17.20 9.67
N PRO A 169 -17.09 -17.71 10.93
CA PRO A 169 -15.96 -18.24 11.70
C PRO A 169 -15.32 -19.49 11.10
N VAL A 170 -16.08 -20.33 10.37
CA VAL A 170 -15.53 -21.49 9.68
C VAL A 170 -14.62 -21.05 8.54
N SER A 171 -15.03 -20.04 7.77
CA SER A 171 -14.24 -19.45 6.70
C SER A 171 -13.00 -18.75 7.25
N GLN A 172 -13.11 -18.05 8.38
CA GLN A 172 -11.94 -17.48 9.08
C GLN A 172 -10.94 -18.55 9.48
N LEU A 173 -11.43 -19.68 10.03
CA LEU A 173 -10.57 -20.83 10.40
C LEU A 173 -9.87 -21.42 9.18
N GLN A 174 -10.57 -21.57 8.04
CA GLN A 174 -10.00 -22.08 6.80
C GLN A 174 -8.89 -21.16 6.25
N VAL A 175 -9.08 -19.84 6.29
CA VAL A 175 -8.06 -18.88 5.87
C VAL A 175 -6.85 -18.92 6.80
N LYS A 176 -7.05 -18.93 8.13
CA LYS A 176 -5.96 -19.09 9.11
C LYS A 176 -5.14 -20.36 8.87
N ALA A 177 -5.81 -21.50 8.67
CA ALA A 177 -5.16 -22.76 8.41
C ALA A 177 -4.30 -22.72 7.14
N ALA A 178 -4.79 -22.11 6.05
CA ALA A 178 -4.05 -21.97 4.82
C ALA A 178 -2.84 -21.03 4.96
N LEU A 179 -2.99 -19.89 5.68
CA LEU A 179 -1.87 -18.98 5.97
C LEU A 179 -0.79 -19.64 6.82
N LEU A 180 -1.18 -20.44 7.84
CA LEU A 180 -0.24 -21.22 8.65
C LEU A 180 0.45 -22.31 7.81
N SER A 181 -0.28 -22.94 6.87
CA SER A 181 0.32 -23.89 5.93
C SER A 181 1.35 -23.23 5.03
N ILE A 182 1.08 -22.04 4.49
CA ILE A 182 2.05 -21.28 3.70
C ILE A 182 3.32 -21.00 4.52
N LEU A 183 3.15 -20.54 5.76
CA LEU A 183 4.29 -20.27 6.65
C LEU A 183 5.10 -21.56 6.92
N GLY A 184 4.42 -22.68 7.17
CA GLY A 184 5.05 -23.99 7.39
C GLY A 184 5.84 -24.48 6.17
N ILE A 185 5.27 -24.34 4.96
CA ILE A 185 5.94 -24.66 3.69
C ILE A 185 7.21 -23.82 3.53
N LEU A 186 7.10 -22.49 3.73
CA LEU A 186 8.26 -21.61 3.61
C LEU A 186 9.35 -21.91 4.64
N ALA A 187 8.96 -22.30 5.85
CA ALA A 187 9.88 -22.74 6.90
C ALA A 187 10.59 -24.06 6.53
N GLU A 188 9.85 -25.05 6.02
CA GLU A 188 10.39 -26.34 5.58
C GLU A 188 11.47 -26.19 4.50
N TYR A 189 11.24 -25.27 3.55
CA TYR A 189 12.21 -24.95 2.49
C TYR A 189 13.26 -23.92 2.91
N THR A 190 13.33 -23.53 4.19
CA THR A 190 14.28 -22.55 4.74
C THR A 190 14.25 -21.20 3.99
N LEU A 191 13.09 -20.79 3.55
CA LEU A 191 12.88 -19.53 2.82
C LEU A 191 12.61 -18.34 3.73
N LEU A 192 12.25 -18.58 5.00
CA LEU A 192 12.12 -17.50 5.97
C LEU A 192 13.51 -16.99 6.36
N THR A 193 13.67 -15.68 6.49
CA THR A 193 14.94 -15.04 6.77
C THR A 193 14.92 -14.33 8.11
N SER A 194 15.99 -14.53 8.91
CA SER A 194 16.22 -13.76 10.14
C SER A 194 16.98 -12.45 9.87
N ASP A 195 17.57 -12.31 8.70
CA ASP A 195 18.12 -11.03 8.25
C ASP A 195 16.94 -10.10 7.95
N ASN A 196 16.79 -9.07 8.77
CA ASN A 196 15.71 -8.09 8.62
C ASN A 196 15.96 -7.25 7.35
N PRO A 197 15.43 -7.63 6.17
CA PRO A 197 15.56 -6.83 4.95
C PRO A 197 14.79 -5.50 5.07
N GLN A 198 13.95 -5.36 6.12
CA GLN A 198 13.20 -4.15 6.42
C GLN A 198 14.08 -3.01 6.90
N HIS A 199 15.26 -3.31 7.46
CA HIS A 199 16.18 -2.26 7.92
C HIS A 199 16.98 -1.68 6.75
N ASN A 200 16.27 -1.16 5.74
CA ASN A 200 16.89 -0.23 4.80
C ASN A 200 16.94 1.14 5.48
N PRO A 201 18.10 1.61 5.95
CA PRO A 201 18.21 2.91 6.62
C PRO A 201 17.63 4.05 5.78
N GLN A 202 17.69 3.93 4.45
CA GLN A 202 17.15 4.94 3.53
C GLN A 202 15.63 4.98 3.56
N VAL A 203 14.95 3.83 3.68
CA VAL A 203 13.49 3.76 3.81
C VAL A 203 13.04 4.34 5.14
N GLU A 204 13.75 4.06 6.23
CA GLU A 204 13.44 4.64 7.54
C GLU A 204 13.65 6.17 7.57
N LEU A 205 14.70 6.67 6.92
CA LEU A 205 14.87 8.11 6.74
C LEU A 205 13.72 8.71 5.92
N LEU A 206 13.28 8.04 4.86
CA LEU A 206 12.17 8.47 4.04
C LEU A 206 10.86 8.51 4.85
N LYS A 207 10.53 7.44 5.59
CA LYS A 207 9.35 7.37 6.47
C LYS A 207 9.33 8.50 7.50
N ARG A 208 10.50 8.80 8.10
CA ARG A 208 10.65 9.91 9.04
C ARG A 208 10.32 11.25 8.40
N VAL A 209 10.84 11.52 7.21
CA VAL A 209 10.54 12.77 6.47
C VAL A 209 9.06 12.85 6.11
N ILE A 210 8.48 11.76 5.64
CA ILE A 210 7.06 11.71 5.27
C ILE A 210 6.17 11.96 6.48
N SER A 211 6.43 11.27 7.60
CA SER A 211 5.69 11.48 8.86
C SER A 211 5.79 12.93 9.32
N TYR A 212 6.97 13.52 9.21
CA TYR A 212 7.17 14.93 9.55
C TYR A 212 6.36 15.88 8.62
N ILE A 213 6.36 15.64 7.32
CA ILE A 213 5.54 16.39 6.36
C ILE A 213 4.06 16.30 6.75
N HIS A 214 3.55 15.09 7.03
CA HIS A 214 2.15 14.87 7.39
C HIS A 214 1.72 15.56 8.69
N GLN A 215 2.63 15.67 9.65
CA GLN A 215 2.35 16.36 10.93
C GLN A 215 2.45 17.88 10.81
N ASN A 216 3.16 18.40 9.79
CA ASN A 216 3.50 19.81 9.68
C ASN A 216 3.08 20.47 8.36
N TYR A 217 2.30 19.81 7.50
CA TYR A 217 1.97 20.28 6.15
C TYR A 217 1.26 21.63 6.12
N GLN A 218 0.54 22.00 7.18
CA GLN A 218 -0.21 23.27 7.26
C GLN A 218 0.71 24.49 7.35
N ARG A 219 1.92 24.33 7.86
CA ARG A 219 2.90 25.41 7.90
C ARG A 219 3.86 25.36 6.72
N GLN A 220 4.64 26.40 6.55
CA GLN A 220 5.70 26.41 5.55
C GLN A 220 6.80 25.43 5.94
N LEU A 221 7.09 24.50 5.03
CA LEU A 221 8.18 23.53 5.12
C LEU A 221 9.26 23.90 4.09
N THR A 222 10.52 23.90 4.51
CA THR A 222 11.67 24.21 3.64
C THR A 222 12.47 22.93 3.33
N LEU A 223 13.16 22.93 2.19
CA LEU A 223 14.07 21.83 1.84
C LEU A 223 15.19 21.67 2.88
N GLY A 224 15.72 22.80 3.39
CA GLY A 224 16.75 22.78 4.43
C GLY A 224 16.28 22.11 5.70
N GLU A 225 15.06 22.39 6.16
CA GLU A 225 14.44 21.74 7.31
C GLU A 225 14.31 20.23 7.10
N LEU A 226 13.74 19.81 5.96
CA LEU A 226 13.51 18.39 5.66
C LEU A 226 14.83 17.62 5.49
N SER A 227 15.82 18.21 4.84
CA SER A 227 17.12 17.58 4.63
C SER A 227 17.91 17.44 5.94
N ALA A 228 17.78 18.41 6.85
CA ALA A 228 18.40 18.37 8.18
C ALA A 228 17.86 17.22 9.05
N LEU A 229 16.56 16.86 8.95
CA LEU A 229 15.97 15.74 9.67
C LEU A 229 16.65 14.40 9.39
N VAL A 230 17.28 14.27 8.22
CA VAL A 230 17.90 13.04 7.75
C VAL A 230 19.42 13.18 7.56
N GLY A 231 20.00 14.29 8.02
CA GLY A 231 21.45 14.55 7.95
C GLY A 231 22.00 14.67 6.54
N MET A 232 21.19 15.11 5.58
CA MET A 232 21.57 15.25 4.16
C MET A 232 21.68 16.72 3.77
N ASN A 233 22.49 17.05 2.76
CA ASN A 233 22.38 18.34 2.10
C ASN A 233 21.14 18.36 1.19
N GLU A 234 20.61 19.55 0.90
CA GLU A 234 19.36 19.74 0.14
C GLU A 234 19.39 19.09 -1.25
N GLN A 235 20.51 19.18 -1.97
CA GLN A 235 20.60 18.63 -3.32
C GLN A 235 20.61 17.10 -3.31
N TYR A 236 21.33 16.48 -2.37
CA TYR A 236 21.33 15.02 -2.21
C TYR A 236 19.95 14.54 -1.75
N PHE A 237 19.34 15.23 -0.78
CA PHE A 237 18.01 14.94 -0.29
C PHE A 237 16.94 14.99 -1.42
N CYS A 238 16.97 16.03 -2.27
CA CYS A 238 16.04 16.11 -3.41
C CYS A 238 16.21 14.93 -4.38
N ARG A 239 17.43 14.51 -4.68
CA ARG A 239 17.70 13.35 -5.55
C ARG A 239 17.27 12.05 -4.90
N PHE A 240 17.59 11.87 -3.63
CA PHE A 240 17.16 10.72 -2.82
C PHE A 240 15.64 10.59 -2.80
N PHE A 241 14.93 11.64 -2.43
CA PHE A 241 13.47 11.67 -2.34
C PHE A 241 12.81 11.42 -3.70
N LYS A 242 13.36 12.05 -4.77
CA LYS A 242 12.85 11.84 -6.13
C LYS A 242 13.12 10.43 -6.65
N LYS A 243 14.26 9.82 -6.32
CA LYS A 243 14.55 8.41 -6.63
C LYS A 243 13.54 7.49 -5.95
N ALA A 244 13.24 7.76 -4.67
CA ALA A 244 12.35 6.93 -3.87
C ALA A 244 10.87 7.04 -4.25
N LEU A 245 10.39 8.23 -4.63
CA LEU A 245 8.95 8.51 -4.81
C LEU A 245 8.56 9.03 -6.18
N GLY A 246 9.50 9.11 -7.11
CA GLY A 246 9.26 9.63 -8.46
C GLY A 246 9.01 11.15 -8.53
N LYS A 247 8.94 11.86 -7.39
CA LYS A 247 8.63 13.29 -7.30
C LYS A 247 9.50 14.03 -6.28
N THR A 248 9.61 15.35 -6.45
CA THR A 248 10.38 16.18 -5.51
C THR A 248 9.64 16.34 -4.17
N PRO A 249 10.37 16.65 -3.06
CA PRO A 249 9.73 16.90 -1.75
C PRO A 249 8.64 17.98 -1.81
N ILE A 250 8.89 19.08 -2.50
CA ILE A 250 7.91 20.16 -2.63
C ILE A 250 6.68 19.73 -3.44
N SER A 251 6.86 18.95 -4.51
CA SER A 251 5.72 18.40 -5.25
C SER A 251 4.89 17.46 -4.36
N TYR A 252 5.55 16.63 -3.55
CA TYR A 252 4.87 15.73 -2.61
C TYR A 252 4.05 16.51 -1.58
N ILE A 253 4.62 17.57 -0.97
CA ILE A 253 3.91 18.43 -0.01
C ILE A 253 2.68 19.06 -0.66
N ASN A 254 2.82 19.58 -1.88
CA ASN A 254 1.69 20.19 -2.59
C ASN A 254 0.60 19.16 -2.90
N ASP A 255 0.96 17.95 -3.37
CA ASP A 255 -0.01 16.88 -3.62
C ASP A 255 -0.77 16.50 -2.33
N TYR A 256 -0.07 16.42 -1.21
CA TYR A 256 -0.65 16.12 0.09
C TYR A 256 -1.64 17.20 0.55
N ARG A 257 -1.25 18.49 0.41
CA ARG A 257 -2.12 19.64 0.71
C ARG A 257 -3.37 19.67 -0.17
N ILE A 258 -3.23 19.38 -1.47
CA ILE A 258 -4.37 19.32 -2.40
C ILE A 258 -5.34 18.21 -2.02
N HIS A 259 -4.84 17.07 -1.56
CA HIS A 259 -5.71 16.00 -1.06
C HIS A 259 -6.54 16.48 0.15
N HIS A 260 -5.91 17.11 1.14
CA HIS A 260 -6.64 17.68 2.28
C HIS A 260 -7.65 18.75 1.85
N ALA A 261 -7.29 19.60 0.90
CA ALA A 261 -8.22 20.59 0.33
C ALA A 261 -9.43 19.91 -0.35
N ALA A 262 -9.20 18.83 -1.08
CA ALA A 262 -10.27 18.07 -1.73
C ALA A 262 -11.22 17.44 -0.70
N THR A 263 -10.68 16.89 0.40
CA THR A 263 -11.47 16.39 1.52
C THR A 263 -12.31 17.50 2.16
N LEU A 264 -11.72 18.64 2.51
CA LEU A 264 -12.44 19.79 3.07
C LEU A 264 -13.54 20.29 2.14
N LEU A 265 -13.27 20.38 0.82
CA LEU A 265 -14.27 20.79 -0.17
C LEU A 265 -15.45 19.83 -0.29
N SER A 266 -15.24 18.54 -0.05
CA SER A 266 -16.29 17.51 -0.14
C SER A 266 -17.08 17.31 1.15
N THR A 267 -16.49 17.66 2.31
CA THR A 267 -17.07 17.38 3.64
C THR A 267 -17.53 18.64 4.39
N THR A 268 -17.17 19.84 3.91
CA THR A 268 -17.48 21.10 4.59
C THR A 268 -17.99 22.18 3.63
N GLU A 269 -18.67 23.19 4.17
CA GLU A 269 -19.11 24.39 3.45
C GLU A 269 -18.10 25.55 3.54
N LEU A 270 -16.88 25.31 4.03
CA LEU A 270 -15.87 26.36 4.20
C LEU A 270 -15.63 27.14 2.90
N PRO A 271 -15.50 28.47 2.94
CA PRO A 271 -15.10 29.26 1.78
C PRO A 271 -13.79 28.75 1.16
N VAL A 272 -13.65 28.84 -0.15
CA VAL A 272 -12.44 28.35 -0.87
C VAL A 272 -11.15 28.97 -0.32
N MET A 273 -11.23 30.24 0.15
CA MET A 273 -10.07 30.89 0.78
C MET A 273 -9.69 30.24 2.11
N GLU A 274 -10.65 29.85 2.93
CA GLU A 274 -10.40 29.13 4.19
C GLU A 274 -9.86 27.72 3.91
N VAL A 275 -10.42 27.00 2.95
CA VAL A 275 -9.88 25.71 2.49
C VAL A 275 -8.43 25.83 2.03
N CYS A 276 -8.10 26.90 1.29
CA CYS A 276 -6.72 27.19 0.88
C CYS A 276 -5.79 27.31 2.09
N LEU A 277 -6.17 28.09 3.11
CA LEU A 277 -5.37 28.31 4.32
C LEU A 277 -5.27 27.05 5.19
N GLU A 278 -6.39 26.39 5.46
CA GLU A 278 -6.46 25.16 6.27
C GLU A 278 -5.67 24.00 5.64
N SER A 279 -5.58 23.94 4.32
CA SER A 279 -4.75 22.97 3.62
C SER A 279 -3.27 23.38 3.51
N GLY A 280 -2.85 24.48 4.15
CA GLY A 280 -1.45 24.91 4.26
C GLY A 280 -0.92 25.71 3.08
N PHE A 281 -1.78 26.21 2.18
CA PHE A 281 -1.38 27.18 1.16
C PHE A 281 -1.51 28.61 1.68
N ASN A 282 -0.49 29.41 1.47
CA ASN A 282 -0.47 30.82 1.82
C ASN A 282 -0.78 31.77 0.65
N ASN A 283 -1.00 31.21 -0.54
CA ASN A 283 -1.30 31.95 -1.76
C ASN A 283 -2.44 31.28 -2.54
N LEU A 284 -3.57 31.98 -2.67
CA LEU A 284 -4.75 31.45 -3.34
C LEU A 284 -4.50 31.17 -4.84
N GLY A 285 -3.73 31.99 -5.52
CA GLY A 285 -3.41 31.78 -6.93
C GLY A 285 -2.59 30.51 -7.16
N HIS A 286 -1.60 30.26 -6.29
CA HIS A 286 -0.81 29.02 -6.31
C HIS A 286 -1.70 27.80 -5.98
N PHE A 287 -2.54 27.89 -4.95
CA PHE A 287 -3.51 26.86 -4.61
C PHE A 287 -4.43 26.52 -5.79
N MET A 288 -5.06 27.51 -6.42
CA MET A 288 -5.96 27.30 -7.55
C MET A 288 -5.28 26.59 -8.72
N LYS A 289 -4.02 26.97 -9.01
CA LYS A 289 -3.22 26.36 -10.07
C LYS A 289 -2.91 24.88 -9.76
N GLU A 290 -2.38 24.58 -8.56
CA GLU A 290 -2.02 23.22 -8.16
C GLU A 290 -3.28 22.35 -8.04
N PHE A 291 -4.40 22.87 -7.50
CA PHE A 291 -5.66 22.16 -7.39
C PHE A 291 -6.21 21.77 -8.77
N LYS A 292 -6.25 22.73 -9.72
CA LYS A 292 -6.71 22.45 -11.08
C LYS A 292 -5.79 21.47 -11.81
N LYS A 293 -4.47 21.58 -11.62
CA LYS A 293 -3.49 20.64 -12.18
C LYS A 293 -3.73 19.22 -11.69
N ALA A 294 -4.01 19.03 -10.39
CA ALA A 294 -4.20 17.73 -9.77
C ALA A 294 -5.57 17.10 -10.07
N THR A 295 -6.64 17.90 -10.03
CA THR A 295 -8.03 17.42 -10.13
C THR A 295 -8.67 17.63 -11.50
N GLN A 296 -8.05 18.41 -12.39
CA GLN A 296 -8.59 18.91 -13.66
C GLN A 296 -9.83 19.81 -13.49
N LEU A 297 -10.19 20.17 -12.26
CA LEU A 297 -11.33 21.01 -11.89
C LEU A 297 -10.88 22.20 -11.04
N THR A 298 -11.66 23.27 -11.07
CA THR A 298 -11.51 24.32 -10.04
C THR A 298 -12.08 23.82 -8.71
N PRO A 299 -11.65 24.37 -7.55
CA PRO A 299 -12.21 24.00 -6.24
C PRO A 299 -13.74 24.10 -6.16
N LEU A 300 -14.34 25.15 -6.75
CA LEU A 300 -15.78 25.30 -6.80
C LEU A 300 -16.49 24.26 -7.69
N GLN A 301 -15.89 23.91 -8.82
CA GLN A 301 -16.42 22.84 -9.69
C GLN A 301 -16.32 21.49 -8.99
N PHE A 302 -15.20 21.23 -8.30
CA PHE A 302 -15.00 20.00 -7.54
C PHE A 302 -16.06 19.85 -6.44
N ARG A 303 -16.28 20.90 -5.64
CA ARG A 303 -17.34 20.93 -4.59
C ARG A 303 -18.72 20.61 -5.17
N LYS A 304 -19.11 21.28 -6.27
CA LYS A 304 -20.42 21.02 -6.91
C LYS A 304 -20.58 19.57 -7.34
N GLN A 305 -19.54 18.95 -7.88
CA GLN A 305 -19.62 17.54 -8.33
C GLN A 305 -19.71 16.55 -7.17
N THR A 306 -19.00 16.79 -6.07
CA THR A 306 -18.99 15.89 -4.91
C THR A 306 -20.27 15.97 -4.10
N MET A 307 -20.79 17.19 -3.86
CA MET A 307 -22.06 17.37 -3.12
C MET A 307 -23.28 16.83 -3.88
N THR A 308 -23.29 16.91 -5.20
CA THR A 308 -24.43 16.38 -6.01
C THR A 308 -24.48 14.85 -5.98
N LYS A 309 -23.39 14.15 -5.62
CA LYS A 309 -23.34 12.70 -5.48
C LYS A 309 -23.80 12.18 -4.11
N SER A 310 -23.75 12.98 -3.06
CA SER A 310 -24.19 12.61 -1.69
C SER A 310 -25.72 12.60 -1.52
N PHE A 311 -26.48 13.11 -2.50
CA PHE A 311 -27.95 13.20 -2.46
C PHE A 311 -28.64 12.24 -3.45
N LYS A 312 -27.94 11.28 -4.02
CA LYS A 312 -28.49 10.16 -4.80
C LYS A 312 -28.09 8.84 -4.16
#